data_d618502a44f07787f6e5e2aa4fa43869
#
_entry.id   d618502a44f07787f6e5e2aa4fa43869
#
_cell.length_a   1.000
_cell.length_b   1.000
_cell.length_c   1.000
_cell.angle_alpha   90.00
_cell.angle_beta   90.00
_cell.angle_gamma   90.00
#
_symmetry.space_group_name_H-M   'P 1'
#
loop_
_entity.id
_entity.type
_entity.pdbx_description
1 polymer ?
#
loop_
_entity_poly.entity_id
_entity_poly.type
_entity_poly.pdbx_seq_one_letter_code
_entity_poly.pdbx_strand_id
1 'polypeptide(L)'
;MTASASPSPFLRIDEATDHVRGALSAPVTLIEYGDYECPACFQATSALKVILPHFGNDLRYAFRHFPLREVHPHAELAAESAEAAGAQGQFWPMHELLFSTQHHLKEKHLQGYAAQLGLDMARYENEMKDHVYLQRVQEQIQTGHHLTIRSTPAFYVNGVFTDVSFGLEHLHQAIERALAA
;
A
#
# COMPACT_ATOMS: atom_id res chain seq x y z
N MET A 1 -32.78 -13.73 0.44
CA MET A 1 -31.83 -13.57 1.56
C MET A 1 -30.46 -14.01 1.08
N THR A 2 -29.69 -13.09 0.55
CA THR A 2 -28.31 -13.36 0.15
C THR A 2 -27.44 -13.32 1.41
N ALA A 3 -26.91 -14.48 1.80
CA ALA A 3 -25.94 -14.54 2.87
C ALA A 3 -24.76 -13.64 2.52
N SER A 4 -24.57 -12.55 3.26
CA SER A 4 -23.36 -11.74 3.20
C SER A 4 -22.20 -12.65 3.60
N ALA A 5 -21.45 -13.12 2.63
CA ALA A 5 -20.23 -13.85 2.90
C ALA A 5 -19.32 -12.93 3.73
N SER A 6 -18.88 -13.41 4.89
CA SER A 6 -17.89 -12.68 5.69
C SER A 6 -16.67 -12.36 4.82
N PRO A 7 -16.13 -11.16 4.88
CA PRO A 7 -14.96 -10.81 4.08
C PRO A 7 -13.81 -11.76 4.39
N SER A 8 -13.02 -12.08 3.36
CA SER A 8 -11.84 -12.94 3.50
C SER A 8 -10.99 -12.50 4.70
N PRO A 9 -10.47 -13.42 5.52
CA PRO A 9 -9.60 -13.08 6.64
C PRO A 9 -8.37 -12.25 6.18
N PHE A 10 -7.92 -12.44 4.92
CA PHE A 10 -6.83 -11.67 4.31
C PHE A 10 -7.18 -10.20 4.03
N LEU A 11 -8.45 -9.81 4.11
CA LEU A 11 -8.92 -8.45 3.86
C LEU A 11 -9.33 -7.72 5.15
N ARG A 12 -8.87 -8.20 6.29
CA ARG A 12 -8.93 -7.47 7.56
C ARG A 12 -7.67 -6.66 7.74
N ILE A 13 -7.81 -5.41 8.16
CA ILE A 13 -6.67 -4.58 8.55
C ILE A 13 -6.17 -5.06 9.91
N ASP A 14 -4.89 -5.36 9.98
CA ASP A 14 -4.16 -5.68 11.21
C ASP A 14 -3.17 -4.54 11.51
N GLU A 15 -3.43 -3.78 12.56
CA GLU A 15 -2.59 -2.62 12.94
C GLU A 15 -1.18 -2.99 13.39
N ALA A 16 -0.96 -4.25 13.76
CA ALA A 16 0.38 -4.72 14.11
C ALA A 16 1.26 -4.90 12.86
N THR A 17 0.63 -5.11 11.70
CA THR A 17 1.34 -5.44 10.46
C THR A 17 1.02 -4.52 9.29
N ASP A 18 -0.11 -3.84 9.27
CA ASP A 18 -0.49 -2.94 8.19
C ASP A 18 -0.09 -1.49 8.47
N HIS A 19 0.34 -0.79 7.44
CA HIS A 19 0.49 0.67 7.48
C HIS A 19 -0.85 1.32 7.17
N VAL A 20 -1.40 2.01 8.15
CA VAL A 20 -2.79 2.51 8.10
C VAL A 20 -2.86 4.01 8.23
N ARG A 21 -3.76 4.64 7.48
CA ARG A 21 -4.23 6.04 7.65
C ARG A 21 -5.73 6.04 7.92
N GLY A 22 -6.18 7.02 8.71
CA GLY A 22 -7.60 7.19 9.08
C GLY A 22 -7.95 6.64 10.45
N ALA A 23 -9.20 6.84 10.86
CA ALA A 23 -9.65 6.50 12.20
C ALA A 23 -9.88 4.98 12.36
N LEU A 24 -9.52 4.44 13.53
CA LEU A 24 -9.82 3.05 13.90
C LEU A 24 -11.30 2.69 13.79
N SER A 25 -12.14 3.66 14.10
CA SER A 25 -13.61 3.53 14.10
C SER A 25 -14.25 3.82 12.75
N ALA A 26 -13.46 4.06 11.69
CA ALA A 26 -14.00 4.34 10.37
C ALA A 26 -14.91 3.20 9.88
N PRO A 27 -16.13 3.51 9.43
CA PRO A 27 -17.08 2.49 8.95
C PRO A 27 -16.65 1.83 7.65
N VAL A 28 -15.79 2.48 6.86
CA VAL A 28 -15.29 1.94 5.60
C VAL A 28 -13.79 1.68 5.68
N THR A 29 -13.37 0.49 5.25
CA THR A 29 -11.97 0.12 5.08
C THR A 29 -11.63 0.06 3.60
N LEU A 30 -10.50 0.62 3.22
CA LEU A 30 -9.90 0.55 1.89
C LEU A 30 -8.53 -0.11 1.99
N ILE A 31 -8.34 -1.23 1.32
CA ILE A 31 -7.03 -1.88 1.21
C ILE A 31 -6.57 -1.76 -0.23
N GLU A 32 -5.35 -1.26 -0.41
CA GLU A 32 -4.65 -1.24 -1.69
C GLU A 32 -3.50 -2.22 -1.67
N TYR A 33 -3.41 -3.08 -2.68
CA TYR A 33 -2.20 -3.79 -3.02
C TYR A 33 -1.50 -3.04 -4.15
N GLY A 34 -0.30 -2.55 -3.89
CA GLY A 34 0.42 -1.65 -4.78
C GLY A 34 1.89 -2.00 -5.00
N ASP A 35 2.45 -1.38 -6.03
CA ASP A 35 3.81 -1.58 -6.51
C ASP A 35 4.43 -0.22 -6.82
N TYR A 36 5.59 0.06 -6.25
CA TYR A 36 6.25 1.37 -6.36
C TYR A 36 6.80 1.68 -7.77
N GLU A 37 7.00 0.69 -8.64
CA GLU A 37 7.37 0.94 -10.05
C GLU A 37 6.16 0.96 -10.99
N CYS A 38 4.96 0.62 -10.53
CA CYS A 38 3.75 0.56 -11.35
C CYS A 38 3.21 1.96 -11.68
N PRO A 39 3.11 2.35 -12.98
CA PRO A 39 2.57 3.68 -13.35
C PRO A 39 1.10 3.89 -12.93
N ALA A 40 0.29 2.82 -12.97
CA ALA A 40 -1.10 2.90 -12.54
C ALA A 40 -1.24 3.14 -11.03
N CYS A 41 -0.32 2.58 -10.21
CA CYS A 41 -0.26 2.87 -8.77
C CYS A 41 0.12 4.33 -8.50
N PHE A 42 1.03 4.90 -9.28
CA PHE A 42 1.32 6.34 -9.18
C PHE A 42 0.09 7.21 -9.47
N GLN A 43 -0.68 6.87 -10.51
CA GLN A 43 -1.93 7.57 -10.82
C GLN A 43 -2.93 7.42 -9.67
N ALA A 44 -3.04 6.23 -9.10
CA ALA A 44 -3.90 5.96 -7.95
C ALA A 44 -3.52 6.80 -6.73
N THR A 45 -2.22 6.95 -6.45
CA THR A 45 -1.73 7.80 -5.35
C THR A 45 -2.21 9.24 -5.48
N SER A 46 -2.27 9.78 -6.71
CA SER A 46 -2.77 11.14 -6.96
C SER A 46 -4.26 11.28 -6.64
N ALA A 47 -5.07 10.28 -6.98
CA ALA A 47 -6.49 10.28 -6.63
C ALA A 47 -6.72 10.05 -5.13
N LEU A 48 -5.94 9.19 -4.49
CA LEU A 48 -6.02 8.95 -3.05
C LEU A 48 -5.73 10.21 -2.22
N LYS A 49 -4.86 11.11 -2.71
CA LYS A 49 -4.63 12.42 -2.08
C LYS A 49 -5.88 13.30 -2.02
N VAL A 50 -6.87 13.04 -2.89
CA VAL A 50 -8.18 13.72 -2.88
C VAL A 50 -9.22 12.90 -2.12
N ILE A 51 -9.27 11.60 -2.36
CA ILE A 51 -10.26 10.68 -1.78
C ILE A 51 -10.10 10.59 -0.25
N LEU A 52 -8.89 10.37 0.27
CA LEU A 52 -8.68 10.19 1.69
C LEU A 52 -9.11 11.41 2.53
N PRO A 53 -8.73 12.66 2.19
CA PRO A 53 -9.22 13.83 2.91
C PRO A 53 -10.73 14.07 2.75
N HIS A 54 -11.31 13.72 1.59
CA HIS A 54 -12.73 13.89 1.33
C HIS A 54 -13.59 13.07 2.30
N PHE A 55 -13.25 11.81 2.50
CA PHE A 55 -13.97 10.93 3.41
C PHE A 55 -13.51 11.05 4.87
N GLY A 56 -12.35 11.61 5.13
CA GLY A 56 -11.84 11.93 6.46
C GLY A 56 -11.91 10.76 7.45
N ASN A 57 -12.68 10.93 8.52
CA ASN A 57 -12.83 9.92 9.58
C ASN A 57 -13.72 8.73 9.20
N ASP A 58 -14.40 8.78 8.07
CA ASP A 58 -15.28 7.72 7.61
C ASP A 58 -14.53 6.64 6.80
N LEU A 59 -13.28 6.91 6.45
CA LEU A 59 -12.44 6.02 5.65
C LEU A 59 -11.13 5.68 6.37
N ARG A 60 -10.85 4.38 6.45
CA ARG A 60 -9.57 3.84 6.92
C ARG A 60 -8.86 3.16 5.76
N TYR A 61 -7.65 3.58 5.47
CA TYR A 61 -6.86 3.11 4.34
C TYR A 61 -5.62 2.36 4.79
N ALA A 62 -5.38 1.18 4.20
CA ALA A 62 -4.17 0.41 4.36
C ALA A 62 -3.48 0.16 3.00
N PHE A 63 -2.17 0.31 2.97
CA PHE A 63 -1.33 -0.04 1.82
C PHE A 63 -0.59 -1.34 2.10
N ARG A 64 -0.59 -2.26 1.11
CA ARG A 64 0.12 -3.53 1.13
C ARG A 64 1.00 -3.68 -0.11
N HIS A 65 2.17 -4.23 0.07
CA HIS A 65 3.13 -4.43 -1.01
C HIS A 65 2.72 -5.59 -1.92
N PHE A 66 2.72 -5.34 -3.23
CA PHE A 66 2.56 -6.37 -4.25
C PHE A 66 3.47 -6.09 -5.44
N PRO A 67 4.82 -6.12 -5.26
CA PRO A 67 5.78 -5.88 -6.32
C PRO A 67 5.69 -6.96 -7.40
N LEU A 68 5.52 -6.53 -8.66
CA LEU A 68 5.47 -7.39 -9.83
C LEU A 68 6.89 -7.65 -10.35
N ARG A 69 7.66 -8.48 -9.66
CA ARG A 69 9.10 -8.68 -9.84
C ARG A 69 9.53 -9.02 -11.27
N GLU A 70 8.66 -9.65 -12.07
CA GLU A 70 8.95 -10.04 -13.45
C GLU A 70 9.06 -8.83 -14.39
N VAL A 71 8.40 -7.72 -14.06
CA VAL A 71 8.34 -6.52 -14.92
C VAL A 71 8.88 -5.26 -14.19
N HIS A 72 8.97 -5.30 -12.87
CA HIS A 72 9.38 -4.19 -12.01
C HIS A 72 10.56 -4.61 -11.11
N PRO A 73 11.81 -4.53 -11.61
CA PRO A 73 12.97 -5.13 -10.96
C PRO A 73 13.40 -4.46 -9.65
N HIS A 74 12.97 -3.22 -9.39
CA HIS A 74 13.32 -2.48 -8.17
C HIS A 74 12.17 -2.40 -7.16
N ALA A 75 10.97 -2.84 -7.51
CA ALA A 75 9.78 -2.68 -6.69
C ALA A 75 9.87 -3.41 -5.34
N GLU A 76 10.48 -4.61 -5.31
CA GLU A 76 10.65 -5.36 -4.07
C GLU A 76 11.63 -4.66 -3.13
N LEU A 77 12.76 -4.19 -3.64
CA LEU A 77 13.72 -3.45 -2.82
C LEU A 77 13.15 -2.11 -2.32
N ALA A 78 12.33 -1.44 -3.14
CA ALA A 78 11.61 -0.24 -2.72
C ALA A 78 10.57 -0.55 -1.62
N ALA A 79 9.90 -1.70 -1.69
CA ALA A 79 8.99 -2.15 -0.63
C ALA A 79 9.73 -2.42 0.70
N GLU A 80 10.88 -3.10 0.66
CA GLU A 80 11.73 -3.28 1.84
C GLU A 80 12.20 -1.94 2.42
N SER A 81 12.56 -0.99 1.56
CA SER A 81 12.97 0.37 1.98
C SER A 81 11.82 1.11 2.68
N ALA A 82 10.59 0.97 2.19
CA ALA A 82 9.41 1.55 2.85
C ALA A 82 9.17 0.92 4.23
N GLU A 83 9.36 -0.39 4.38
CA GLU A 83 9.25 -1.09 5.66
C GLU A 83 10.36 -0.67 6.63
N ALA A 84 11.61 -0.56 6.17
CA ALA A 84 12.72 -0.08 6.99
C ALA A 84 12.49 1.35 7.50
N ALA A 85 11.93 2.22 6.65
CA ALA A 85 11.50 3.55 7.06
C ALA A 85 10.32 3.48 8.04
N GLY A 86 9.38 2.56 7.82
CA GLY A 86 8.25 2.31 8.71
C GLY A 86 8.65 1.90 10.11
N ALA A 87 9.68 1.06 10.24
CA ALA A 87 10.27 0.66 11.52
C ALA A 87 10.90 1.83 12.30
N GLN A 88 11.12 2.96 11.63
CA GLN A 88 11.57 4.22 12.21
C GLN A 88 10.49 5.32 12.18
N GLY A 89 9.21 4.94 12.01
CA GLY A 89 8.06 5.85 12.02
C GLY A 89 7.89 6.69 10.75
N GLN A 90 8.58 6.36 9.66
CA GLN A 90 8.61 7.15 8.43
C GLN A 90 8.05 6.40 7.20
N PHE A 91 7.14 5.43 7.41
CA PHE A 91 6.55 4.69 6.29
C PHE A 91 5.91 5.61 5.25
N TRP A 92 4.98 6.45 5.68
CA TRP A 92 4.20 7.28 4.75
C TRP A 92 5.04 8.35 4.03
N PRO A 93 5.98 9.04 4.70
CA PRO A 93 6.92 9.92 3.99
C PRO A 93 7.76 9.17 2.94
N MET A 94 8.27 7.97 3.27
CA MET A 94 9.00 7.14 2.30
C MET A 94 8.10 6.69 1.16
N HIS A 95 6.89 6.20 1.45
CA HIS A 95 5.89 5.81 0.46
C HIS A 95 5.61 6.94 -0.56
N GLU A 96 5.46 8.16 -0.10
CA GLU A 96 5.21 9.32 -0.96
C GLU A 96 6.44 9.67 -1.83
N LEU A 97 7.65 9.58 -1.27
CA LEU A 97 8.89 9.75 -2.03
C LEU A 97 9.05 8.69 -3.11
N LEU A 98 8.85 7.41 -2.78
CA LEU A 98 8.99 6.31 -3.73
C LEU A 98 8.05 6.47 -4.93
N PHE A 99 6.78 6.80 -4.69
CA PHE A 99 5.85 7.06 -5.80
C PHE A 99 6.21 8.32 -6.58
N SER A 100 6.63 9.40 -5.94
CA SER A 100 7.00 10.63 -6.64
C SER A 100 8.28 10.51 -7.46
N THR A 101 9.08 9.48 -7.22
CA THR A 101 10.39 9.26 -7.85
C THR A 101 10.53 7.87 -8.49
N GLN A 102 9.44 7.32 -9.04
CA GLN A 102 9.37 5.94 -9.58
C GLN A 102 10.49 5.52 -10.53
N HIS A 103 11.10 6.48 -11.26
CA HIS A 103 12.21 6.20 -12.17
C HIS A 103 13.57 6.10 -11.46
N HIS A 104 13.61 6.30 -10.13
CA HIS A 104 14.82 6.36 -9.33
C HIS A 104 14.69 5.49 -8.07
N LEU A 105 14.51 4.17 -8.24
CA LEU A 105 14.33 3.20 -7.15
C LEU A 105 15.50 2.23 -6.98
N LYS A 106 16.69 2.55 -7.55
CA LYS A 106 17.90 1.77 -7.28
C LYS A 106 18.39 2.03 -5.85
N GLU A 107 19.11 1.09 -5.28
CA GLU A 107 19.61 1.10 -3.90
C GLU A 107 20.19 2.47 -3.48
N LYS A 108 21.09 3.04 -4.31
CA LYS A 108 21.68 4.36 -4.03
C LYS A 108 20.66 5.50 -3.88
N HIS A 109 19.51 5.41 -4.59
CA HIS A 109 18.45 6.40 -4.49
C HIS A 109 17.65 6.20 -3.21
N LEU A 110 17.35 4.93 -2.87
CA LEU A 110 16.64 4.56 -1.65
C LEU A 110 17.41 5.01 -0.40
N GLN A 111 18.74 4.81 -0.39
CA GLN A 111 19.62 5.35 0.66
C GLN A 111 19.53 6.88 0.75
N GLY A 112 19.51 7.57 -0.40
CA GLY A 112 19.34 9.02 -0.45
C GLY A 112 18.01 9.48 0.16
N TYR A 113 16.92 8.77 -0.11
CA TYR A 113 15.61 9.08 0.46
C TYR A 113 15.56 8.81 1.98
N ALA A 114 16.16 7.72 2.42
CA ALA A 114 16.30 7.42 3.85
C ALA A 114 17.06 8.53 4.60
N ALA A 115 18.17 9.00 4.03
CA ALA A 115 18.93 10.12 4.58
C ALA A 115 18.13 11.43 4.57
N GLN A 116 17.40 11.72 3.49
CA GLN A 116 16.52 12.89 3.37
C GLN A 116 15.43 12.90 4.43
N LEU A 117 14.89 11.74 4.79
CA LEU A 117 13.88 11.57 5.83
C LEU A 117 14.45 11.58 7.25
N GLY A 118 15.77 11.69 7.40
CA GLY A 118 16.45 11.73 8.70
C GLY A 118 16.44 10.40 9.45
N LEU A 119 16.43 9.28 8.72
CA LEU A 119 16.50 7.96 9.34
C LEU A 119 17.87 7.73 10.00
N ASP A 120 17.91 6.86 11.00
CA ASP A 120 19.16 6.27 11.46
C ASP A 120 19.75 5.43 10.31
N MET A 121 20.74 6.00 9.62
CA MET A 121 21.32 5.39 8.42
C MET A 121 22.09 4.12 8.73
N ALA A 122 22.77 4.03 9.88
CA ALA A 122 23.48 2.83 10.26
C ALA A 122 22.51 1.64 10.45
N ARG A 123 21.36 1.90 11.09
CA ARG A 123 20.28 0.93 11.22
C ARG A 123 19.68 0.58 9.86
N TYR A 124 19.31 1.58 9.07
CA TYR A 124 18.69 1.41 7.76
C TYR A 124 19.56 0.57 6.82
N GLU A 125 20.85 0.89 6.69
CA GLU A 125 21.77 0.19 5.81
C GLU A 125 21.99 -1.28 6.23
N ASN A 126 22.09 -1.54 7.54
CA ASN A 126 22.20 -2.91 8.05
C ASN A 126 20.92 -3.71 7.79
N GLU A 127 19.75 -3.14 8.08
CA GLU A 127 18.45 -3.80 7.84
C GLU A 127 18.21 -4.10 6.36
N MET A 128 18.55 -3.16 5.45
CA MET A 128 18.45 -3.36 4.01
C MET A 128 19.43 -4.41 3.49
N LYS A 129 20.68 -4.39 3.96
CA LYS A 129 21.71 -5.38 3.59
C LYS A 129 21.32 -6.79 4.00
N ASP A 130 20.72 -6.94 5.17
CA ASP A 130 20.33 -8.24 5.73
C ASP A 130 18.90 -8.64 5.30
N HIS A 131 18.23 -7.85 4.45
CA HIS A 131 16.86 -8.08 3.96
C HIS A 131 15.84 -8.37 5.08
N VAL A 132 15.95 -7.61 6.20
CA VAL A 132 15.15 -7.83 7.42
C VAL A 132 13.64 -7.82 7.14
N TYR A 133 13.20 -7.02 6.18
CA TYR A 133 11.78 -6.83 5.85
C TYR A 133 11.28 -7.64 4.64
N LEU A 134 12.16 -8.38 3.97
CA LEU A 134 11.79 -9.17 2.79
C LEU A 134 10.68 -10.18 3.09
N GLN A 135 10.74 -10.86 4.24
CA GLN A 135 9.72 -11.82 4.63
C GLN A 135 8.32 -11.16 4.69
N ARG A 136 8.23 -9.97 5.29
CA ARG A 136 6.96 -9.23 5.38
C ARG A 136 6.40 -8.87 4.01
N VAL A 137 7.25 -8.39 3.10
CA VAL A 137 6.86 -8.11 1.72
C VAL A 137 6.36 -9.38 1.03
N GLN A 138 7.06 -10.51 1.21
CA GLN A 138 6.65 -11.80 0.65
C GLN A 138 5.33 -12.32 1.21
N GLU A 139 5.07 -12.14 2.50
CA GLU A 139 3.79 -12.51 3.13
C GLU A 139 2.62 -11.70 2.53
N GLN A 140 2.83 -10.42 2.24
CA GLN A 140 1.81 -9.59 1.58
C GLN A 140 1.60 -10.02 0.12
N ILE A 141 2.66 -10.37 -0.62
CA ILE A 141 2.56 -10.95 -1.97
C ILE A 141 1.75 -12.25 -1.92
N GLN A 142 2.04 -13.14 -0.97
CA GLN A 142 1.31 -14.41 -0.84
C GLN A 142 -0.17 -14.18 -0.54
N THR A 143 -0.51 -13.27 0.36
CA THR A 143 -1.91 -12.88 0.60
C THR A 143 -2.58 -12.35 -0.66
N GLY A 144 -1.88 -11.52 -1.44
CA GLY A 144 -2.37 -11.04 -2.74
C GLY A 144 -2.63 -12.19 -3.73
N HIS A 145 -1.75 -13.18 -3.79
CA HIS A 145 -1.96 -14.38 -4.61
C HIS A 145 -3.18 -15.21 -4.15
N HIS A 146 -3.41 -15.36 -2.85
CA HIS A 146 -4.63 -16.00 -2.33
C HIS A 146 -5.91 -15.24 -2.72
N LEU A 147 -5.82 -13.93 -2.86
CA LEU A 147 -6.90 -13.08 -3.36
C LEU A 147 -6.97 -13.04 -4.90
N THR A 148 -6.14 -13.83 -5.58
CA THR A 148 -6.04 -13.90 -7.05
C THR A 148 -5.65 -12.58 -7.72
N ILE A 149 -4.95 -11.69 -7.02
CA ILE A 149 -4.42 -10.43 -7.59
C ILE A 149 -3.38 -10.78 -8.67
N ARG A 150 -3.51 -10.13 -9.84
CA ARG A 150 -2.61 -10.34 -10.99
C ARG A 150 -2.03 -9.04 -11.55
N SER A 151 -2.54 -7.92 -11.09
CA SER A 151 -2.10 -6.58 -11.50
C SER A 151 -2.28 -5.60 -10.35
N THR A 152 -1.55 -4.49 -10.41
CA THR A 152 -1.62 -3.39 -9.46
C THR A 152 -2.02 -2.09 -10.15
N PRO A 153 -2.71 -1.18 -9.45
CA PRO A 153 -3.21 -1.34 -8.07
C PRO A 153 -4.42 -2.27 -8.00
N ALA A 154 -4.58 -3.01 -6.90
CA ALA A 154 -5.79 -3.76 -6.62
C ALA A 154 -6.44 -3.21 -5.32
N PHE A 155 -7.70 -2.77 -5.44
CA PHE A 155 -8.44 -2.15 -4.35
C PHE A 155 -9.53 -3.05 -3.79
N TYR A 156 -9.71 -3.00 -2.48
CA TYR A 156 -10.79 -3.68 -1.76
C TYR A 156 -11.47 -2.69 -0.81
N VAL A 157 -12.77 -2.45 -1.02
CA VAL A 157 -13.61 -1.62 -0.13
C VAL A 157 -14.45 -2.56 0.73
N ASN A 158 -14.30 -2.50 2.04
CA ASN A 158 -14.94 -3.42 3.00
C ASN A 158 -14.82 -4.90 2.58
N GLY A 159 -13.64 -5.27 2.05
CA GLY A 159 -13.35 -6.64 1.60
C GLY A 159 -13.93 -7.02 0.24
N VAL A 160 -14.54 -6.08 -0.48
CA VAL A 160 -15.06 -6.28 -1.85
C VAL A 160 -14.08 -5.69 -2.86
N PHE A 161 -13.64 -6.51 -3.82
CA PHE A 161 -12.79 -6.04 -4.91
C PHE A 161 -13.47 -4.93 -5.70
N THR A 162 -12.73 -3.85 -5.93
CA THR A 162 -13.21 -2.68 -6.69
C THR A 162 -12.37 -2.53 -7.94
N ASP A 163 -12.99 -2.78 -9.10
CA ASP A 163 -12.34 -2.60 -10.40
C ASP A 163 -12.18 -1.11 -10.72
N VAL A 164 -10.93 -0.70 -10.89
CA VAL A 164 -10.55 0.68 -11.26
C VAL A 164 -10.00 0.79 -12.67
N SER A 165 -10.13 -0.25 -13.50
CA SER A 165 -9.62 -0.29 -14.89
C SER A 165 -10.21 0.83 -15.76
N PHE A 166 -11.41 1.30 -15.44
CA PHE A 166 -12.10 2.39 -16.14
C PHE A 166 -11.99 3.74 -15.43
N GLY A 167 -11.16 3.85 -14.41
CA GLY A 167 -10.90 5.08 -13.67
C GLY A 167 -11.16 4.98 -12.18
N LEU A 168 -10.48 5.84 -11.44
CA LEU A 168 -10.52 5.89 -9.98
C LEU A 168 -11.84 6.49 -9.41
N GLU A 169 -12.71 6.99 -10.28
CA GLU A 169 -14.05 7.41 -9.88
C GLU A 169 -14.89 6.24 -9.35
N HIS A 170 -14.67 5.03 -9.89
CA HIS A 170 -15.30 3.81 -9.37
C HIS A 170 -14.93 3.53 -7.92
N LEU A 171 -13.72 3.89 -7.50
CA LEU A 171 -13.28 3.77 -6.11
C LEU A 171 -14.06 4.71 -5.21
N HIS A 172 -14.22 5.98 -5.61
CA HIS A 172 -15.01 6.96 -4.86
C HIS A 172 -16.46 6.49 -4.69
N GLN A 173 -17.10 6.06 -5.77
CA GLN A 173 -18.47 5.54 -5.75
C GLN A 173 -18.61 4.27 -4.90
N ALA A 174 -17.60 3.40 -4.88
CA ALA A 174 -17.62 2.19 -4.04
C ALA A 174 -17.58 2.55 -2.55
N ILE A 175 -16.80 3.56 -2.17
CA ILE A 175 -16.73 4.07 -0.80
C ILE A 175 -18.07 4.71 -0.41
N GLU A 176 -18.66 5.55 -1.26
CA GLU A 176 -19.98 6.15 -1.01
C GLU A 176 -21.07 5.08 -0.79
N ARG A 177 -21.10 4.05 -1.65
CA ARG A 177 -22.04 2.91 -1.48
C ARG A 177 -21.81 2.15 -0.17
N ALA A 178 -20.56 1.99 0.24
CA ALA A 178 -20.24 1.31 1.49
C ALA A 178 -20.64 2.13 2.73
N LEU A 179 -20.61 3.46 2.63
CA LEU A 179 -21.09 4.36 3.69
C LEU A 179 -22.62 4.40 3.80
N ALA A 180 -23.32 4.13 2.70
CA ALA A 180 -24.78 4.15 2.65
C ALA A 180 -25.43 2.81 3.06
N ALA A 181 -24.64 1.75 3.26
CA ALA A 181 -25.12 0.39 3.54
C ALA A 181 -25.25 0.12 5.04
#